data_848ce3451533044f550f21cc78e06d10
#
_entry.id   848ce3451533044f550f21cc78e06d10
#
_cell.length_a   1.000
_cell.length_b   1.000
_cell.length_c   1.000
_cell.angle_alpha   90.00
_cell.angle_beta   90.00
_cell.angle_gamma   90.00
#
_symmetry.space_group_name_H-M   'P 1'
#
loop_
_entity.id
_entity.type
_entity.pdbx_description
1 polymer ?
#
loop_
_entity_poly.entity_id
_entity_poly.type
_entity_poly.pdbx_seq_one_letter_code
_entity_poly.pdbx_strand_id
1 'polypeptide(L)'
;MSHDHKMAAVIMDVAGRNFYTIKIKDLSTGEWLKDEIKDTRNGCIWTTDNKSLVYGVPDKETLRVYQIKKHVIGDKAKNDVVLLQEDDQTLDLYAYESRSKEYIFAFASRTDAGIIKYTKANQPDVFTTIEPMSTDHYYTVDHIKGDEFVVRTNYQAKNYRLCKTKIAAPAKENWTDIISARDNVFLETVEFFKDYFIAQESTNGLTTLRVISPNGQ
;
A
#
# COMPACT_ATOMS: atom_id res chain seq x y z
N MET A 1 -9.12 -4.55 11.49
CA MET A 1 -9.75 -5.85 11.84
C MET A 1 -9.18 -6.92 10.95
N SER A 2 -9.11 -8.18 11.44
CA SER A 2 -8.79 -9.35 10.61
C SER A 2 -9.84 -9.55 9.50
N HIS A 3 -9.48 -10.24 8.42
CA HIS A 3 -10.38 -10.44 7.27
C HIS A 3 -11.63 -11.29 7.62
N ASP A 4 -11.50 -12.16 8.62
CA ASP A 4 -12.61 -12.97 9.15
C ASP A 4 -13.42 -12.26 10.27
N HIS A 5 -13.07 -11.01 10.58
CA HIS A 5 -13.70 -10.17 11.60
C HIS A 5 -13.64 -10.71 13.04
N LYS A 6 -12.75 -11.68 13.33
CA LYS A 6 -12.64 -12.25 14.69
C LYS A 6 -11.65 -11.53 15.59
N MET A 7 -10.70 -10.80 15.02
CA MET A 7 -9.67 -10.08 15.76
C MET A 7 -9.56 -8.62 15.33
N ALA A 8 -9.19 -7.76 16.28
CA ALA A 8 -8.88 -6.36 16.02
C ALA A 8 -7.45 -6.05 16.50
N ALA A 9 -6.63 -5.50 15.60
CA ALA A 9 -5.39 -4.85 16.00
C ALA A 9 -5.73 -3.41 16.44
N VAL A 10 -5.42 -3.08 17.69
CA VAL A 10 -5.62 -1.76 18.27
C VAL A 10 -4.25 -1.09 18.39
N ILE A 11 -4.13 0.08 17.79
CA ILE A 11 -2.87 0.82 17.65
C ILE A 11 -2.98 2.07 18.51
N MET A 12 -2.09 2.22 19.49
CA MET A 12 -2.17 3.28 20.49
C MET A 12 -0.84 4.01 20.65
N ASP A 13 -0.86 5.33 20.62
CA ASP A 13 0.22 6.19 21.09
C ASP A 13 -0.20 6.86 22.39
N VAL A 14 0.18 6.27 23.52
CA VAL A 14 -0.21 6.77 24.85
C VAL A 14 0.64 7.95 25.33
N ALA A 15 1.77 8.20 24.66
CA ALA A 15 2.69 9.27 25.04
C ALA A 15 2.66 10.48 24.09
N GLY A 16 1.96 10.38 22.95
CA GLY A 16 1.89 11.43 21.93
C GLY A 16 3.23 11.68 21.22
N ARG A 17 4.04 10.63 21.05
CA ARG A 17 5.39 10.73 20.45
C ARG A 17 5.52 10.09 19.09
N ASN A 18 4.41 9.68 18.46
CA ASN A 18 4.39 8.94 17.19
C ASN A 18 5.08 7.56 17.26
N PHE A 19 5.24 7.01 18.46
CA PHE A 19 5.59 5.61 18.71
C PHE A 19 4.36 4.88 19.21
N TYR A 20 3.90 3.94 18.41
CA TYR A 20 2.67 3.23 18.69
C TYR A 20 2.95 1.84 19.25
N THR A 21 1.99 1.34 20.01
CA THR A 21 1.95 -0.06 20.46
C THR A 21 0.74 -0.72 19.81
N ILE A 22 0.95 -1.84 19.14
CA ILE A 22 -0.12 -2.67 18.60
C ILE A 22 -0.45 -3.74 19.61
N LYS A 23 -1.73 -3.85 19.97
CA LYS A 23 -2.31 -4.93 20.78
C LYS A 23 -3.44 -5.59 20.01
N ILE A 24 -3.67 -6.86 20.26
CA ILE A 24 -4.67 -7.64 19.55
C ILE A 24 -5.79 -8.03 20.50
N LYS A 25 -7.03 -7.79 20.08
CA LYS A 25 -8.24 -8.13 20.81
C LYS A 25 -8.99 -9.22 20.05
N ASP A 26 -9.35 -10.30 20.74
CA ASP A 26 -10.33 -11.27 20.26
C ASP A 26 -11.74 -10.65 20.38
N LEU A 27 -12.45 -10.54 19.27
CA LEU A 27 -13.76 -9.91 19.22
C LEU A 27 -14.88 -10.86 19.63
N SER A 28 -14.63 -12.17 19.64
CA SER A 28 -15.61 -13.17 20.07
C SER A 28 -15.70 -13.30 21.59
N THR A 29 -14.55 -13.16 22.27
CA THR A 29 -14.48 -13.23 23.75
C THR A 29 -14.40 -11.86 24.40
N GLY A 30 -13.96 -10.83 23.67
CA GLY A 30 -13.67 -9.50 24.19
C GLY A 30 -12.34 -9.40 24.93
N GLU A 31 -11.55 -10.46 24.95
CA GLU A 31 -10.27 -10.52 25.66
C GLU A 31 -9.11 -10.00 24.82
N TRP A 32 -8.06 -9.53 25.49
CA TRP A 32 -6.81 -9.16 24.86
C TRP A 32 -5.90 -10.38 24.74
N LEU A 33 -5.33 -10.58 23.55
CA LEU A 33 -4.23 -11.53 23.37
C LEU A 33 -2.96 -11.02 24.07
N LYS A 34 -1.97 -11.90 24.19
CA LYS A 34 -0.68 -11.55 24.83
C LYS A 34 0.25 -10.77 23.89
N ASP A 35 -0.14 -10.62 22.65
CA ASP A 35 0.63 -9.91 21.63
C ASP A 35 0.70 -8.42 21.96
N GLU A 36 1.91 -7.92 22.09
CA GLU A 36 2.22 -6.51 22.32
C GLU A 36 3.45 -6.14 21.49
N ILE A 37 3.24 -5.36 20.43
CA ILE A 37 4.28 -4.92 19.51
C ILE A 37 4.51 -3.43 19.75
N LYS A 38 5.67 -3.08 20.31
CA LYS A 38 6.02 -1.70 20.67
C LYS A 38 6.85 -1.02 19.58
N ASP A 39 6.95 0.29 19.68
CA ASP A 39 7.78 1.14 18.81
C ASP A 39 7.42 0.94 17.32
N THR A 40 6.13 0.88 17.01
CA THR A 40 5.64 0.77 15.63
C THR A 40 5.23 2.13 15.09
N ARG A 41 5.04 2.22 13.77
CA ARG A 41 4.34 3.34 13.13
C ARG A 41 2.81 3.14 13.23
N ASN A 42 2.06 4.21 12.99
CA ASN A 42 0.60 4.13 12.91
C ASN A 42 0.17 3.32 11.69
N GLY A 43 -0.44 2.18 11.91
CA GLY A 43 -0.95 1.30 10.87
C GLY A 43 -0.36 -0.11 10.92
N CYS A 44 -1.18 -1.07 10.55
CA CYS A 44 -0.78 -2.45 10.29
C CYS A 44 -1.73 -3.09 9.28
N ILE A 45 -1.25 -4.12 8.61
CA ILE A 45 -1.98 -4.89 7.59
C ILE A 45 -2.08 -6.33 8.07
N TRP A 46 -3.28 -6.90 8.06
CA TRP A 46 -3.49 -8.31 8.31
C TRP A 46 -3.11 -9.14 7.08
N THR A 47 -2.46 -10.28 7.29
CA THR A 47 -2.36 -11.28 6.22
C THR A 47 -3.74 -11.90 5.96
N THR A 48 -3.99 -12.34 4.72
CA THR A 48 -5.32 -12.86 4.34
C THR A 48 -5.70 -14.16 5.05
N ASP A 49 -4.72 -14.89 5.59
CA ASP A 49 -4.95 -16.07 6.45
C ASP A 49 -5.23 -15.70 7.91
N ASN A 50 -5.23 -14.41 8.26
CA ASN A 50 -5.43 -13.86 9.61
C ASN A 50 -4.40 -14.31 10.66
N LYS A 51 -3.25 -14.85 10.24
CA LYS A 51 -2.24 -15.39 11.16
C LYS A 51 -1.11 -14.42 11.46
N SER A 52 -1.00 -13.34 10.72
CA SER A 52 0.10 -12.38 10.90
C SER A 52 -0.35 -10.94 10.67
N LEU A 53 0.46 -10.01 11.20
CA LEU A 53 0.40 -8.58 10.93
C LEU A 53 1.68 -8.12 10.22
N VAL A 54 1.54 -7.24 9.25
CA VAL A 54 2.63 -6.48 8.65
C VAL A 54 2.57 -5.04 9.14
N TYR A 55 3.68 -4.49 9.61
CA TYR A 55 3.74 -3.18 10.24
C TYR A 55 5.07 -2.47 9.97
N GLY A 56 5.06 -1.13 10.06
CA GLY A 56 6.25 -0.30 9.91
C GLY A 56 6.97 -0.03 11.22
N VAL A 57 8.30 -0.02 11.20
CA VAL A 57 9.16 0.33 12.33
C VAL A 57 9.82 1.68 12.05
N PRO A 58 9.56 2.72 12.87
CA PRO A 58 10.19 4.00 12.73
C PRO A 58 11.60 4.02 13.35
N ASP A 59 12.48 4.81 12.78
CA ASP A 59 13.71 5.23 13.39
C ASP A 59 13.43 6.12 14.62
N LYS A 60 14.21 5.96 15.69
CA LYS A 60 13.94 6.61 16.98
C LYS A 60 14.24 8.10 17.01
N GLU A 61 15.09 8.58 16.11
CA GLU A 61 15.50 9.98 16.06
C GLU A 61 14.72 10.76 15.01
N THR A 62 14.61 10.18 13.81
CA THR A 62 14.01 10.85 12.65
C THR A 62 12.51 10.57 12.48
N LEU A 63 11.98 9.55 13.15
CA LEU A 63 10.62 9.01 12.97
C LEU A 63 10.34 8.46 11.58
N ARG A 64 11.34 8.41 10.70
CA ARG A 64 11.27 7.79 9.39
C ARG A 64 11.02 6.30 9.53
N VAL A 65 10.05 5.75 8.84
CA VAL A 65 9.89 4.29 8.76
C VAL A 65 10.99 3.73 7.87
N TYR A 66 11.80 2.84 8.40
CA TYR A 66 12.94 2.26 7.70
C TYR A 66 12.87 0.73 7.56
N GLN A 67 11.94 0.09 8.29
CA GLN A 67 11.69 -1.35 8.17
C GLN A 67 10.20 -1.64 8.08
N ILE A 68 9.87 -2.68 7.33
CA ILE A 68 8.57 -3.36 7.36
C ILE A 68 8.82 -4.75 7.93
N LYS A 69 8.08 -5.09 8.97
CA LYS A 69 8.17 -6.39 9.67
C LYS A 69 6.87 -7.17 9.63
N LYS A 70 7.00 -8.48 9.83
CA LYS A 70 5.87 -9.40 10.00
C LYS A 70 5.90 -10.00 11.40
N HIS A 71 4.78 -9.88 12.10
CA HIS A 71 4.49 -10.49 13.38
C HIS A 71 3.52 -11.66 13.20
N VAL A 72 3.86 -12.81 13.77
CA VAL A 72 2.96 -13.98 13.81
C VAL A 72 2.12 -13.91 15.09
N ILE A 73 0.78 -13.95 14.94
CA ILE A 73 -0.13 -13.87 16.08
C ILE A 73 0.14 -15.00 17.09
N GLY A 74 0.27 -14.62 18.36
CA GLY A 74 0.60 -15.52 19.46
C GLY A 74 2.10 -15.71 19.71
N ASP A 75 2.98 -15.17 18.87
CA ASP A 75 4.42 -15.21 19.08
C ASP A 75 4.93 -13.95 19.82
N LYS A 76 6.21 -13.90 20.12
CA LYS A 76 6.86 -12.75 20.75
C LYS A 76 7.37 -11.78 19.68
N ALA A 77 7.15 -10.49 19.85
CA ALA A 77 7.60 -9.45 18.91
C ALA A 77 9.12 -9.46 18.61
N LYS A 78 9.95 -10.01 19.52
CA LYS A 78 11.40 -10.19 19.27
C LYS A 78 11.72 -11.18 18.15
N ASN A 79 10.77 -12.06 17.80
CA ASN A 79 10.92 -13.06 16.74
C ASN A 79 10.41 -12.53 15.38
N ASP A 80 9.93 -11.28 15.33
CA ASP A 80 9.35 -10.71 14.12
C ASP A 80 10.38 -10.61 12.99
N VAL A 81 9.96 -11.01 11.80
CA VAL A 81 10.82 -11.09 10.62
C VAL A 81 10.82 -9.76 9.89
N VAL A 82 12.00 -9.25 9.53
CA VAL A 82 12.15 -8.10 8.63
C VAL A 82 11.84 -8.56 7.20
N LEU A 83 10.78 -8.00 6.61
CA LEU A 83 10.40 -8.25 5.22
C LEU A 83 11.08 -7.29 4.25
N LEU A 84 11.28 -6.05 4.66
CA LEU A 84 11.92 -5.01 3.87
C LEU A 84 12.65 -4.05 4.78
N GLN A 85 13.86 -3.68 4.38
CA GLN A 85 14.65 -2.60 5.00
C GLN A 85 15.04 -1.58 3.94
N GLU A 86 14.98 -0.30 4.30
CA GLU A 86 15.40 0.82 3.49
C GLU A 86 16.52 1.57 4.20
N ASP A 87 17.72 1.47 3.64
CA ASP A 87 18.93 2.06 4.22
C ASP A 87 19.16 3.51 3.79
N ASP A 88 18.55 3.94 2.66
CA ASP A 88 18.60 5.34 2.25
C ASP A 88 17.76 6.19 3.21
N GLN A 89 18.46 6.99 4.03
CA GLN A 89 17.84 7.84 5.06
C GLN A 89 16.97 8.97 4.49
N THR A 90 17.01 9.22 3.19
CA THR A 90 16.13 10.19 2.52
C THR A 90 14.78 9.64 2.17
N LEU A 91 14.58 8.32 2.25
CA LEU A 91 13.34 7.64 1.89
C LEU A 91 12.54 7.24 3.14
N ASP A 92 11.25 7.44 3.12
CA ASP A 92 10.29 6.96 4.12
C ASP A 92 9.51 5.77 3.55
N LEU A 93 9.34 4.71 4.35
CA LEU A 93 8.63 3.50 3.96
C LEU A 93 7.16 3.55 4.35
N TYR A 94 6.33 3.14 3.44
CA TYR A 94 4.90 2.99 3.58
C TYR A 94 4.48 1.59 3.19
N ALA A 95 3.61 0.94 3.93
CA ALA A 95 2.96 -0.30 3.49
C ALA A 95 1.45 -0.11 3.39
N TYR A 96 0.84 -0.63 2.33
CA TYR A 96 -0.62 -0.62 2.14
C TYR A 96 -1.10 -1.92 1.49
N GLU A 97 -2.34 -2.26 1.80
CA GLU A 97 -3.01 -3.43 1.25
C GLU A 97 -3.66 -3.08 -0.09
N SER A 98 -3.57 -3.98 -1.07
CA SER A 98 -4.30 -3.82 -2.33
C SER A 98 -5.82 -3.86 -2.12
N ARG A 99 -6.57 -3.27 -3.05
CA ARG A 99 -8.04 -3.31 -3.04
C ARG A 99 -8.59 -4.74 -3.05
N SER A 100 -7.93 -5.65 -3.77
CA SER A 100 -8.27 -7.09 -3.78
C SER A 100 -7.96 -7.82 -2.48
N LYS A 101 -7.10 -7.24 -1.62
CA LYS A 101 -6.50 -7.87 -0.44
C LYS A 101 -5.55 -9.04 -0.75
N GLU A 102 -5.18 -9.23 -2.01
CA GLU A 102 -4.27 -10.31 -2.43
C GLU A 102 -2.80 -9.91 -2.34
N TYR A 103 -2.50 -8.60 -2.32
CA TYR A 103 -1.14 -8.07 -2.29
C TYR A 103 -0.95 -7.02 -1.20
N ILE A 104 0.28 -6.95 -0.70
CA ILE A 104 0.78 -5.85 0.12
C ILE A 104 1.81 -5.12 -0.72
N PHE A 105 1.64 -3.81 -0.83
CA PHE A 105 2.59 -2.92 -1.47
C PHE A 105 3.44 -2.22 -0.41
N ALA A 106 4.71 -2.02 -0.73
CA ALA A 106 5.63 -1.18 0.02
C ALA A 106 6.08 -0.03 -0.88
N PHE A 107 5.87 1.18 -0.42
CA PHE A 107 6.27 2.39 -1.11
C PHE A 107 7.39 3.07 -0.33
N ALA A 108 8.59 3.15 -0.91
CA ALA A 108 9.68 3.96 -0.41
C ALA A 108 9.75 5.25 -1.20
N SER A 109 9.65 6.41 -0.54
CA SER A 109 9.55 7.69 -1.24
C SER A 109 10.23 8.84 -0.51
N ARG A 110 10.59 9.83 -1.31
CA ARG A 110 10.94 11.19 -0.92
C ARG A 110 10.16 12.17 -1.82
N THR A 111 10.41 13.47 -1.66
CA THR A 111 9.63 14.51 -2.35
C THR A 111 9.60 14.38 -3.87
N ASP A 112 10.69 13.93 -4.49
CA ASP A 112 10.88 13.93 -5.95
C ASP A 112 10.99 12.53 -6.57
N ALA A 113 11.00 11.47 -5.77
CA ALA A 113 11.18 10.11 -6.26
C ALA A 113 10.48 9.08 -5.36
N GLY A 114 10.12 7.95 -5.95
CA GLY A 114 9.57 6.83 -5.21
C GLY A 114 9.72 5.51 -5.95
N ILE A 115 9.69 4.42 -5.19
CA ILE A 115 9.72 3.06 -5.69
C ILE A 115 8.64 2.25 -5.00
N ILE A 116 7.86 1.50 -5.76
CA ILE A 116 6.85 0.60 -5.24
C ILE A 116 7.30 -0.84 -5.45
N LYS A 117 7.21 -1.60 -4.37
CA LYS A 117 7.47 -3.04 -4.35
C LYS A 117 6.21 -3.75 -3.87
N TYR A 118 6.05 -5.03 -4.21
CA TYR A 118 4.89 -5.82 -3.82
C TYR A 118 5.25 -7.21 -3.34
N THR A 119 4.38 -7.79 -2.52
CA THR A 119 4.41 -9.20 -2.10
C THR A 119 2.98 -9.73 -1.97
N LYS A 120 2.81 -11.05 -1.91
CA LYS A 120 1.49 -11.66 -1.70
C LYS A 120 1.04 -11.49 -0.24
N ALA A 121 -0.21 -11.08 -0.02
CA ALA A 121 -0.74 -10.81 1.32
C ALA A 121 -1.03 -12.08 2.15
N ASN A 122 -1.22 -13.22 1.52
CA ASN A 122 -1.44 -14.48 2.24
C ASN A 122 -0.16 -15.03 2.88
N GLN A 123 0.98 -14.73 2.29
CA GLN A 123 2.29 -15.18 2.79
C GLN A 123 3.36 -14.14 2.39
N PRO A 124 3.35 -12.97 3.05
CA PRO A 124 4.33 -11.94 2.72
C PRO A 124 5.75 -12.42 3.07
N ASP A 125 6.62 -12.27 2.07
CA ASP A 125 8.03 -12.65 2.13
C ASP A 125 8.85 -11.60 1.36
N VAL A 126 9.58 -11.99 0.32
CA VAL A 126 10.39 -11.07 -0.47
C VAL A 126 9.51 -10.11 -1.28
N PHE A 127 9.84 -8.82 -1.21
CA PHE A 127 9.21 -7.79 -2.03
C PHE A 127 9.85 -7.71 -3.42
N THR A 128 9.03 -7.74 -4.45
CA THR A 128 9.44 -7.57 -5.86
C THR A 128 9.20 -6.12 -6.28
N THR A 129 10.18 -5.52 -6.96
CA THR A 129 10.06 -4.16 -7.49
C THR A 129 9.14 -4.14 -8.71
N ILE A 130 8.25 -3.14 -8.79
CA ILE A 130 7.39 -2.90 -9.96
C ILE A 130 8.15 -2.15 -11.03
N GLU A 131 8.70 -1.00 -10.69
CA GLU A 131 9.51 -0.14 -11.55
C GLU A 131 10.69 0.40 -10.73
N PRO A 132 11.90 0.46 -11.26
CA PRO A 132 13.03 1.11 -10.61
C PRO A 132 12.71 2.55 -10.22
N MET A 133 13.37 3.03 -9.14
CA MET A 133 13.22 4.42 -8.73
C MET A 133 13.64 5.37 -9.85
N SER A 134 12.81 6.38 -10.09
CA SER A 134 13.06 7.43 -11.08
C SER A 134 12.56 8.76 -10.54
N THR A 135 13.21 9.85 -10.97
CA THR A 135 12.73 11.23 -10.79
C THR A 135 11.90 11.72 -11.97
N ASP A 136 11.84 10.94 -13.06
CA ASP A 136 11.20 11.35 -14.31
C ASP A 136 9.67 11.23 -14.28
N HIS A 137 9.14 10.41 -13.37
CA HIS A 137 7.71 10.18 -13.28
C HIS A 137 7.30 9.69 -11.90
N TYR A 138 6.03 9.95 -11.58
CA TYR A 138 5.33 9.41 -10.43
C TYR A 138 4.36 8.34 -10.85
N TYR A 139 4.14 7.36 -9.99
CA TYR A 139 3.11 6.36 -10.20
C TYR A 139 2.55 5.85 -8.88
N THR A 140 1.31 5.41 -8.91
CA THR A 140 0.65 4.64 -7.85
C THR A 140 0.15 3.34 -8.43
N VAL A 141 0.08 2.30 -7.62
CA VAL A 141 -0.29 0.96 -8.08
C VAL A 141 -1.35 0.39 -7.17
N ASP A 142 -2.28 -0.34 -7.75
CA ASP A 142 -3.21 -1.19 -7.02
C ASP A 142 -3.45 -2.50 -7.75
N HIS A 143 -4.03 -3.46 -7.04
CA HIS A 143 -4.52 -4.72 -7.59
C HIS A 143 -5.99 -4.88 -7.25
N ILE A 144 -6.81 -5.10 -8.29
CA ILE A 144 -8.26 -5.22 -8.16
C ILE A 144 -8.70 -6.67 -8.24
N LYS A 145 -8.20 -7.38 -9.27
CA LYS A 145 -8.48 -8.79 -9.52
C LYS A 145 -7.59 -9.35 -10.63
N GLY A 146 -7.44 -10.66 -10.66
CA GLY A 146 -6.78 -11.38 -11.76
C GLY A 146 -5.26 -11.30 -11.73
N ASP A 147 -4.64 -11.14 -12.89
CA ASP A 147 -3.20 -11.15 -13.07
C ASP A 147 -2.61 -9.80 -13.53
N GLU A 148 -3.34 -8.71 -13.28
CA GLU A 148 -2.95 -7.37 -13.71
C GLU A 148 -2.95 -6.39 -12.53
N PHE A 149 -1.92 -5.54 -12.48
CA PHE A 149 -1.93 -4.31 -11.70
C PHE A 149 -2.55 -3.16 -12.49
N VAL A 150 -3.15 -2.22 -11.76
CA VAL A 150 -3.56 -0.93 -12.29
C VAL A 150 -2.57 0.13 -11.81
N VAL A 151 -2.16 1.01 -12.73
CA VAL A 151 -1.11 2.00 -12.49
C VAL A 151 -1.60 3.37 -12.93
N ARG A 152 -1.71 4.31 -11.99
CA ARG A 152 -1.91 5.72 -12.33
C ARG A 152 -0.55 6.40 -12.37
N THR A 153 -0.21 7.06 -13.48
CA THR A 153 1.12 7.63 -13.68
C THR A 153 1.12 8.88 -14.53
N ASN A 154 2.13 9.75 -14.33
CA ASN A 154 2.44 10.85 -15.24
C ASN A 154 3.55 10.50 -16.26
N TYR A 155 3.99 9.25 -16.33
CA TYR A 155 4.95 8.80 -17.34
C TYR A 155 4.39 9.06 -18.75
N GLN A 156 5.05 9.91 -19.54
CA GLN A 156 4.59 10.39 -20.85
C GLN A 156 3.17 10.99 -20.84
N ALA A 157 2.74 11.54 -19.69
CA ALA A 157 1.37 11.97 -19.47
C ALA A 157 1.30 13.09 -18.42
N LYS A 158 1.56 14.35 -18.80
CA LYS A 158 1.61 15.50 -17.87
C LYS A 158 0.44 15.55 -16.89
N ASN A 159 -0.76 15.24 -17.36
CA ASN A 159 -2.01 15.28 -16.59
C ASN A 159 -2.43 13.89 -16.08
N TYR A 160 -1.51 12.96 -16.00
CA TYR A 160 -1.71 11.57 -15.61
C TYR A 160 -2.59 10.76 -16.59
N ARG A 161 -2.39 9.46 -16.54
CA ARG A 161 -3.15 8.42 -17.21
C ARG A 161 -3.34 7.23 -16.29
N LEU A 162 -4.33 6.41 -16.55
CA LEU A 162 -4.51 5.11 -15.89
C LEU A 162 -4.11 4.01 -16.86
N CYS A 163 -3.22 3.15 -16.42
CA CYS A 163 -2.73 2.00 -17.18
C CYS A 163 -3.02 0.70 -16.44
N LYS A 164 -2.82 -0.41 -17.14
CA LYS A 164 -2.70 -1.74 -16.57
C LYS A 164 -1.43 -2.42 -17.05
N THR A 165 -0.95 -3.39 -16.30
CA THR A 165 0.22 -4.20 -16.63
C THR A 165 0.09 -5.59 -16.02
N LYS A 166 0.70 -6.60 -16.63
CA LYS A 166 0.75 -7.96 -16.08
C LYS A 166 1.66 -8.01 -14.86
N ILE A 167 1.24 -8.72 -13.82
CA ILE A 167 2.02 -8.91 -12.57
C ILE A 167 3.38 -9.59 -12.88
N ALA A 168 3.40 -10.48 -13.86
CA ALA A 168 4.63 -11.18 -14.28
C ALA A 168 5.66 -10.26 -14.99
N ALA A 169 5.23 -9.09 -15.49
CA ALA A 169 6.08 -8.11 -16.17
C ALA A 169 5.59 -6.69 -15.89
N PRO A 170 5.72 -6.20 -14.64
CA PRO A 170 5.02 -5.00 -14.18
C PRO A 170 5.67 -3.67 -14.60
N ALA A 171 6.86 -3.70 -15.20
CA ALA A 171 7.63 -2.51 -15.53
C ALA A 171 6.95 -1.62 -16.60
N LYS A 172 7.31 -0.35 -16.62
CA LYS A 172 6.63 0.72 -17.39
C LYS A 172 6.56 0.48 -18.90
N GLU A 173 7.46 -0.32 -19.46
CA GLU A 173 7.45 -0.68 -20.88
C GLU A 173 6.20 -1.47 -21.27
N ASN A 174 5.55 -2.11 -20.30
CA ASN A 174 4.36 -2.95 -20.49
C ASN A 174 3.05 -2.24 -20.07
N TRP A 175 3.12 -0.95 -19.69
CA TRP A 175 1.93 -0.22 -19.26
C TRP A 175 1.05 0.16 -20.46
N THR A 176 -0.17 -0.38 -20.48
CA THR A 176 -1.18 -0.09 -21.50
C THR A 176 -2.35 0.71 -20.95
N ASP A 177 -2.83 1.69 -21.70
CA ASP A 177 -3.85 2.63 -21.21
C ASP A 177 -5.20 1.95 -20.98
N ILE A 178 -5.81 2.28 -19.84
CA ILE A 178 -7.25 2.16 -19.56
C ILE A 178 -7.92 3.53 -19.74
N ILE A 179 -7.27 4.58 -19.22
CA ILE A 179 -7.66 5.98 -19.45
C ILE A 179 -6.43 6.70 -19.99
N SER A 180 -6.47 7.08 -21.26
CA SER A 180 -5.39 7.79 -21.90
C SER A 180 -5.26 9.22 -21.35
N ALA A 181 -4.06 9.79 -21.42
CA ALA A 181 -3.79 11.16 -21.06
C ALA A 181 -4.61 12.13 -21.92
N ARG A 182 -5.01 13.24 -21.31
CA ARG A 182 -5.72 14.34 -21.98
C ARG A 182 -5.08 15.67 -21.60
N ASP A 183 -4.85 16.55 -22.56
CA ASP A 183 -4.10 17.79 -22.32
C ASP A 183 -4.82 18.77 -21.40
N ASN A 184 -6.16 18.76 -21.42
CA ASN A 184 -7.01 19.67 -20.66
C ASN A 184 -7.71 19.05 -19.45
N VAL A 185 -7.41 17.80 -19.13
CA VAL A 185 -8.04 17.07 -18.00
C VAL A 185 -6.95 16.43 -17.14
N PHE A 186 -6.89 16.85 -15.89
CA PHE A 186 -6.01 16.27 -14.90
C PHE A 186 -6.71 15.08 -14.23
N LEU A 187 -6.14 13.88 -14.31
CA LEU A 187 -6.63 12.69 -13.62
C LEU A 187 -6.10 12.70 -12.17
N GLU A 188 -6.94 13.14 -11.22
CA GLU A 188 -6.52 13.29 -9.82
C GLU A 188 -6.38 11.95 -9.09
N THR A 189 -7.43 11.13 -9.16
CA THR A 189 -7.45 9.80 -8.52
C THR A 189 -8.44 8.87 -9.21
N VAL A 190 -8.35 7.58 -8.92
CA VAL A 190 -9.30 6.56 -9.39
C VAL A 190 -9.64 5.64 -8.24
N GLU A 191 -10.96 5.51 -7.95
CA GLU A 191 -11.50 4.58 -6.97
C GLU A 191 -12.11 3.37 -7.68
N PHE A 192 -11.72 2.17 -7.26
CA PHE A 192 -12.12 0.93 -7.89
C PHE A 192 -13.23 0.24 -7.10
N PHE A 193 -14.27 -0.20 -7.82
CA PHE A 193 -15.36 -1.01 -7.33
C PHE A 193 -15.43 -2.34 -8.10
N LYS A 194 -16.30 -3.24 -7.68
CA LYS A 194 -16.40 -4.57 -8.28
C LYS A 194 -16.66 -4.53 -9.79
N ASP A 195 -17.58 -3.68 -10.22
CA ASP A 195 -18.13 -3.67 -11.59
C ASP A 195 -17.89 -2.36 -12.34
N TYR A 196 -17.27 -1.36 -11.70
CA TYR A 196 -16.95 -0.07 -12.28
C TYR A 196 -15.83 0.61 -11.48
N PHE A 197 -15.30 1.68 -11.99
CA PHE A 197 -14.43 2.59 -11.24
C PHE A 197 -14.84 4.05 -11.47
N ILE A 198 -14.46 4.90 -10.53
CA ILE A 198 -14.76 6.33 -10.56
C ILE A 198 -13.45 7.08 -10.71
N ALA A 199 -13.30 7.81 -11.80
CA ALA A 199 -12.19 8.74 -11.98
C ALA A 199 -12.61 10.12 -11.45
N GLN A 200 -11.83 10.67 -10.54
CA GLN A 200 -11.88 12.06 -10.16
C GLN A 200 -10.97 12.84 -11.09
N GLU A 201 -11.54 13.80 -11.80
CA GLU A 201 -10.87 14.56 -12.84
C GLU A 201 -11.06 16.06 -12.61
N SER A 202 -10.04 16.86 -12.96
CA SER A 202 -10.12 18.32 -12.89
C SER A 202 -9.95 18.92 -14.28
N THR A 203 -10.86 19.85 -14.63
CA THR A 203 -10.83 20.61 -15.88
C THR A 203 -11.14 22.07 -15.58
N ASN A 204 -10.27 22.99 -15.96
CA ASN A 204 -10.43 24.43 -15.70
C ASN A 204 -10.72 24.77 -14.24
N GLY A 205 -10.08 24.05 -13.30
CA GLY A 205 -10.27 24.25 -11.86
C GLY A 205 -11.54 23.64 -11.27
N LEU A 206 -12.34 22.92 -12.07
CA LEU A 206 -13.55 22.25 -11.61
C LEU A 206 -13.33 20.75 -11.54
N THR A 207 -13.62 20.16 -10.38
CA THR A 207 -13.57 18.73 -10.16
C THR A 207 -14.85 18.07 -10.66
N THR A 208 -14.72 16.98 -11.40
CA THR A 208 -15.80 16.11 -11.87
C THR A 208 -15.53 14.66 -11.51
N LEU A 209 -16.61 13.90 -11.35
CA LEU A 209 -16.55 12.44 -11.13
C LEU A 209 -17.10 11.75 -12.37
N ARG A 210 -16.30 10.86 -12.96
CA ARG A 210 -16.70 10.05 -14.11
C ARG A 210 -16.74 8.59 -13.73
N VAL A 211 -17.92 7.96 -13.91
CA VAL A 211 -18.08 6.51 -13.73
C VAL A 211 -17.67 5.81 -15.02
N ILE A 212 -16.83 4.81 -14.90
CA ILE A 212 -16.19 4.12 -16.01
C ILE A 212 -16.36 2.61 -15.82
N SER A 213 -16.73 1.93 -16.90
CA SER A 213 -16.76 0.47 -16.90
C SER A 213 -15.36 -0.15 -16.87
N PRO A 214 -15.19 -1.43 -16.48
CA PRO A 214 -13.86 -2.05 -16.34
C PRO A 214 -13.03 -2.09 -17.63
N ASN A 215 -13.69 -1.94 -18.79
CA ASN A 215 -13.04 -1.87 -20.11
C ASN A 215 -12.73 -0.43 -20.57
N GLY A 216 -12.90 0.58 -19.71
CA GLY A 216 -12.54 1.96 -19.99
C GLY A 216 -13.60 2.81 -20.71
N GLN A 217 -14.86 2.33 -20.81
CA GLN A 217 -15.98 3.03 -21.47
C GLN A 217 -16.87 3.77 -20.46
#